data_a32fe484b7892d6dc75c83d460f3d1b6
#
_entry.id   a32fe484b7892d6dc75c83d460f3d1b6
#
_cell.length_a   1.000
_cell.length_b   1.000
_cell.length_c   1.000
_cell.angle_alpha   90.00
_cell.angle_beta   90.00
_cell.angle_gamma   90.00
#
_symmetry.space_group_name_H-M   'P 1'
#
loop_
_entity.id
_entity.type
_entity.pdbx_description
1 polymer ?
#
loop_
_entity_poly.entity_id
_entity_poly.type
_entity_poly.pdbx_seq_one_letter_code
_entity_poly.pdbx_strand_id
1 'polypeptide(L)'
;MKKIFSPLILSLGIFLSAQTNGPFTSANEFSETAVNQNAAMILDFTIDQDAFVNQCISQVNVANIANTIVTLENYGTRFHTKPSGVQASHDIKNWWQALVDDAGRTDISVEEFNHGFTNQVSVIVTIPGSVSPDEIVVIGGHLDCGDYWIQDFAPGADDNASGIATLTETLRVLLANNFHPKKTVQIMAYAAEEIGLYGSADIAETYKNQSKNVLAVLQLDMTNYKGSSYDTAINNDGPYTSPELNLFLIDLLEHYNSSGDHIITYGFSKCNYACSDHASWTQNGFNASFTMESAFEDSNPNIHTTNDTFAAMGNDASHSVKFVKIALEFVIEIAKSSNLSTVDLNAPKLKIAVDQRDLVYRFENFSGQLDSVVIFSSDGQKIKSAEKPDNNGKISMKSVPAGAYVAIFKDSDGKNYSKKFLLK
;
A
#
# COMPACT_ATOMS: atom_id res chain seq x y z
N MET A 1 -25.43 -21.38 -68.28
CA MET A 1 -24.62 -20.27 -67.78
C MET A 1 -25.51 -19.44 -66.87
N LYS A 2 -25.48 -19.70 -65.57
CA LYS A 2 -26.13 -18.86 -64.56
C LYS A 2 -25.06 -18.53 -63.52
N LYS A 3 -24.73 -17.26 -63.40
CA LYS A 3 -23.87 -16.73 -62.38
C LYS A 3 -24.64 -16.63 -61.06
N ILE A 4 -24.10 -17.27 -60.02
CA ILE A 4 -24.62 -17.16 -58.67
C ILE A 4 -23.72 -16.14 -57.92
N PHE A 5 -24.32 -14.98 -57.53
CA PHE A 5 -23.74 -14.04 -56.64
C PHE A 5 -23.97 -14.48 -55.20
N SER A 6 -22.90 -14.61 -54.45
CA SER A 6 -22.96 -14.83 -52.99
C SER A 6 -22.80 -13.49 -52.26
N PRO A 7 -23.67 -13.11 -51.33
CA PRO A 7 -23.50 -11.89 -50.57
C PRO A 7 -22.57 -12.15 -49.38
N LEU A 8 -21.57 -11.26 -49.26
CA LEU A 8 -20.69 -11.14 -48.15
C LEU A 8 -21.46 -10.56 -46.95
N ILE A 9 -21.72 -11.37 -45.91
CA ILE A 9 -22.33 -10.90 -44.67
C ILE A 9 -21.21 -10.37 -43.80
N LEU A 10 -21.16 -9.04 -43.64
CA LEU A 10 -20.32 -8.32 -42.70
C LEU A 10 -20.98 -8.40 -41.33
N SER A 11 -20.50 -9.27 -40.45
CA SER A 11 -20.95 -9.31 -39.05
C SER A 11 -20.30 -8.19 -38.27
N LEU A 12 -21.10 -7.16 -38.01
CA LEU A 12 -20.77 -6.11 -37.07
C LEU A 12 -20.87 -6.71 -35.66
N GLY A 13 -19.74 -7.02 -35.03
CA GLY A 13 -19.72 -7.43 -33.63
C GLY A 13 -20.07 -6.23 -32.75
N ILE A 14 -21.26 -6.25 -32.20
CA ILE A 14 -21.65 -5.32 -31.12
C ILE A 14 -21.08 -5.95 -29.83
N PHE A 15 -20.03 -5.35 -29.31
CA PHE A 15 -19.62 -5.61 -27.93
C PHE A 15 -20.68 -5.01 -26.99
N LEU A 16 -21.62 -5.83 -26.53
CA LEU A 16 -22.42 -5.51 -25.35
C LEU A 16 -21.54 -5.77 -24.14
N SER A 17 -21.07 -4.72 -23.49
CA SER A 17 -20.61 -4.78 -22.13
C SER A 17 -21.82 -5.14 -21.25
N ALA A 18 -21.84 -6.35 -20.73
CA ALA A 18 -22.83 -6.72 -19.71
C ALA A 18 -22.43 -6.04 -18.39
N GLN A 19 -23.01 -4.87 -18.12
CA GLN A 19 -23.07 -4.36 -16.76
C GLN A 19 -24.04 -5.25 -15.97
N THR A 20 -23.49 -6.10 -15.13
CA THR A 20 -24.29 -6.83 -14.14
C THR A 20 -24.66 -5.85 -13.02
N ASN A 21 -25.95 -5.64 -12.84
CA ASN A 21 -26.51 -4.91 -11.71
C ASN A 21 -26.31 -5.76 -10.44
N GLY A 22 -25.19 -5.55 -9.75
CA GLY A 22 -25.02 -5.90 -8.34
C GLY A 22 -25.76 -4.89 -7.45
N PRO A 23 -25.94 -5.13 -6.15
CA PRO A 23 -26.69 -4.27 -5.24
C PRO A 23 -26.08 -2.87 -5.04
N PHE A 24 -24.97 -2.53 -5.68
CA PHE A 24 -24.44 -1.18 -5.72
C PHE A 24 -25.14 -0.41 -6.84
N THR A 25 -25.96 0.54 -6.46
CA THR A 25 -26.51 1.55 -7.35
C THR A 25 -25.39 2.18 -8.16
N SER A 26 -25.60 2.27 -9.46
CA SER A 26 -24.71 2.80 -10.49
C SER A 26 -23.85 3.98 -9.99
N ALA A 27 -22.57 3.97 -10.39
CA ALA A 27 -21.53 4.99 -10.15
C ALA A 27 -21.87 6.42 -10.65
N ASN A 28 -23.13 6.79 -10.81
CA ASN A 28 -23.54 8.05 -11.44
C ASN A 28 -24.10 9.11 -10.48
N GLU A 29 -23.96 8.95 -9.15
CA GLU A 29 -24.37 10.00 -8.20
C GLU A 29 -23.34 10.29 -7.11
N PHE A 30 -22.04 10.27 -7.43
CA PHE A 30 -21.08 10.96 -6.59
C PHE A 30 -21.09 12.43 -6.99
N SER A 31 -21.90 13.24 -6.29
CA SER A 31 -21.83 14.68 -6.41
C SER A 31 -20.46 15.14 -5.92
N GLU A 32 -19.78 16.00 -6.70
CA GLU A 32 -18.54 16.71 -6.31
C GLU A 32 -18.65 17.44 -4.96
N THR A 33 -19.80 17.51 -4.34
CA THR A 33 -20.08 18.14 -3.06
C THR A 33 -19.72 17.28 -1.84
N ALA A 34 -19.52 15.96 -1.97
CA ALA A 34 -19.15 15.10 -0.83
C ALA A 34 -17.63 15.16 -0.51
N VAL A 35 -16.79 15.51 -1.47
CA VAL A 35 -15.33 15.62 -1.30
C VAL A 35 -14.93 16.89 -0.52
N ASN A 36 -15.84 17.85 -0.36
CA ASN A 36 -15.51 19.18 0.21
C ASN A 36 -15.91 19.39 1.69
N GLN A 37 -16.33 18.36 2.43
CA GLN A 37 -16.77 18.54 3.83
C GLN A 37 -15.86 17.96 4.91
N ASN A 38 -14.85 17.18 4.58
CA ASN A 38 -13.77 16.90 5.53
C ASN A 38 -12.62 17.86 5.21
N ALA A 39 -12.37 18.83 6.10
CA ALA A 39 -11.08 19.51 6.11
C ALA A 39 -10.03 18.40 6.15
N ALA A 40 -9.26 18.27 5.06
CA ALA A 40 -8.24 17.23 4.95
C ALA A 40 -7.39 17.31 6.23
N MET A 41 -7.49 16.29 7.05
CA MET A 41 -6.68 16.19 8.26
C MET A 41 -5.25 16.11 7.73
N ILE A 42 -4.45 17.14 7.99
CA ILE A 42 -3.04 17.14 7.58
C ILE A 42 -2.41 15.96 8.33
N LEU A 43 -2.15 14.87 7.61
CA LEU A 43 -1.44 13.74 8.16
C LEU A 43 0.02 14.18 8.34
N ASP A 44 0.38 14.58 9.54
CA ASP A 44 1.75 14.97 9.91
C ASP A 44 2.43 13.78 10.60
N PHE A 45 2.77 12.77 9.80
CA PHE A 45 3.57 11.66 10.27
C PHE A 45 5.05 12.04 10.22
N THR A 46 5.75 11.87 11.34
CA THR A 46 7.20 12.07 11.42
C THR A 46 7.93 10.76 11.16
N ILE A 47 9.11 10.82 10.55
CA ILE A 47 10.04 9.68 10.42
C ILE A 47 11.10 9.85 11.49
N ASP A 48 11.12 8.97 12.50
CA ASP A 48 11.99 9.06 13.66
C ASP A 48 12.29 7.71 14.34
N GLN A 49 11.99 6.59 13.68
CA GLN A 49 12.20 5.24 14.21
C GLN A 49 13.35 4.49 13.52
N ASP A 50 14.32 5.21 12.94
CA ASP A 50 15.41 4.69 12.10
C ASP A 50 16.06 3.41 12.63
N ALA A 51 16.45 3.40 13.91
CA ALA A 51 17.15 2.26 14.49
C ALA A 51 16.27 1.00 14.51
N PHE A 52 14.98 1.15 14.84
CA PHE A 52 14.05 0.03 14.92
C PHE A 52 13.62 -0.45 13.53
N VAL A 53 13.38 0.47 12.60
CA VAL A 53 13.07 0.15 11.20
C VAL A 53 14.24 -0.61 10.59
N ASN A 54 15.48 -0.10 10.68
CA ASN A 54 16.67 -0.77 10.13
C ASN A 54 16.91 -2.16 10.75
N GLN A 55 16.64 -2.32 12.04
CA GLN A 55 16.70 -3.63 12.70
C GLN A 55 15.67 -4.60 12.09
N CYS A 56 14.44 -4.15 11.86
CA CYS A 56 13.38 -4.96 11.29
C CYS A 56 13.66 -5.33 9.83
N ILE A 57 13.97 -4.37 8.97
CA ILE A 57 14.18 -4.64 7.54
C ILE A 57 15.37 -5.57 7.28
N SER A 58 16.38 -5.59 8.16
CA SER A 58 17.53 -6.50 8.06
C SER A 58 17.16 -7.97 8.31
N GLN A 59 16.00 -8.26 8.86
CA GLN A 59 15.52 -9.61 9.20
C GLN A 59 14.49 -10.17 8.21
N VAL A 60 14.18 -9.43 7.14
CA VAL A 60 13.28 -9.89 6.08
C VAL A 60 13.91 -11.10 5.37
N ASN A 61 13.14 -12.18 5.25
CA ASN A 61 13.64 -13.44 4.70
C ASN A 61 12.85 -13.83 3.44
N VAL A 62 13.50 -13.75 2.29
CA VAL A 62 12.92 -14.10 1.00
C VAL A 62 12.39 -15.53 0.93
N ALA A 63 13.02 -16.48 1.65
CA ALA A 63 12.57 -17.88 1.63
C ALA A 63 11.21 -18.05 2.35
N ASN A 64 10.93 -17.29 3.39
CA ASN A 64 9.62 -17.30 4.05
C ASN A 64 8.53 -16.80 3.10
N ILE A 65 8.80 -15.70 2.38
CA ILE A 65 7.88 -15.14 1.40
C ILE A 65 7.60 -16.16 0.30
N ALA A 66 8.64 -16.74 -0.31
CA ALA A 66 8.52 -17.77 -1.34
C ALA A 66 7.71 -18.98 -0.86
N ASN A 67 7.98 -19.47 0.36
CA ASN A 67 7.25 -20.60 0.95
C ASN A 67 5.76 -20.28 1.14
N THR A 68 5.41 -19.06 1.56
CA THR A 68 4.02 -18.64 1.72
C THR A 68 3.30 -18.56 0.37
N ILE A 69 3.94 -17.96 -0.65
CA ILE A 69 3.38 -17.91 -2.02
C ILE A 69 3.09 -19.32 -2.53
N VAL A 70 4.08 -20.22 -2.48
CA VAL A 70 3.94 -21.63 -2.94
C VAL A 70 2.87 -22.36 -2.14
N THR A 71 2.77 -22.14 -0.84
CA THR A 71 1.74 -22.77 0.00
C THR A 71 0.34 -22.34 -0.44
N LEU A 72 0.14 -21.05 -0.71
CA LEU A 72 -1.14 -20.51 -1.17
C LEU A 72 -1.46 -20.91 -2.62
N GLU A 73 -0.47 -20.94 -3.52
CA GLU A 73 -0.61 -21.44 -4.88
C GLU A 73 -1.12 -22.90 -4.90
N ASN A 74 -0.64 -23.73 -3.98
CA ASN A 74 -0.98 -25.15 -3.91
C ASN A 74 -2.44 -25.46 -3.55
N TYR A 75 -3.26 -24.47 -3.14
CA TYR A 75 -4.71 -24.63 -3.06
C TYR A 75 -5.37 -24.81 -4.44
N GLY A 76 -4.65 -24.49 -5.53
CA GLY A 76 -5.14 -24.54 -6.90
C GLY A 76 -6.18 -23.46 -7.21
N THR A 77 -6.99 -23.11 -6.26
CA THR A 77 -7.85 -21.90 -6.25
C THR A 77 -8.20 -21.52 -4.82
N ARG A 78 -8.24 -20.22 -4.56
CA ARG A 78 -8.75 -19.64 -3.32
C ARG A 78 -10.03 -18.83 -3.54
N PHE A 79 -10.75 -19.11 -4.64
CA PHE A 79 -12.00 -18.42 -4.96
C PHE A 79 -13.01 -18.54 -3.82
N HIS A 80 -13.64 -17.45 -3.44
CA HIS A 80 -14.37 -17.28 -2.19
C HIS A 80 -15.48 -18.29 -1.89
N THR A 81 -16.07 -18.93 -2.93
CA THR A 81 -17.13 -19.95 -2.76
C THR A 81 -16.59 -21.38 -2.80
N LYS A 82 -15.34 -21.58 -3.18
CA LYS A 82 -14.75 -22.91 -3.26
C LYS A 82 -14.33 -23.40 -1.87
N PRO A 83 -14.45 -24.71 -1.59
CA PRO A 83 -13.99 -25.26 -0.31
C PRO A 83 -12.52 -24.95 0.00
N SER A 84 -11.65 -24.96 -1.04
CA SER A 84 -10.24 -24.59 -0.92
C SER A 84 -10.05 -23.11 -0.55
N GLY A 85 -10.87 -22.20 -1.09
CA GLY A 85 -10.83 -20.79 -0.76
C GLY A 85 -11.28 -20.50 0.67
N VAL A 86 -12.36 -21.18 1.12
CA VAL A 86 -12.82 -21.11 2.52
C VAL A 86 -11.74 -21.70 3.46
N GLN A 87 -11.18 -22.86 3.11
CA GLN A 87 -10.12 -23.47 3.92
C GLN A 87 -8.88 -22.58 4.02
N ALA A 88 -8.46 -21.96 2.90
CA ALA A 88 -7.32 -21.06 2.89
C ALA A 88 -7.48 -19.88 3.87
N SER A 89 -8.69 -19.32 3.99
CA SER A 89 -8.93 -18.23 4.94
C SER A 89 -8.75 -18.67 6.41
N HIS A 90 -9.25 -19.84 6.78
CA HIS A 90 -9.05 -20.42 8.11
C HIS A 90 -7.58 -20.80 8.36
N ASP A 91 -6.88 -21.28 7.35
CA ASP A 91 -5.47 -21.66 7.47
C ASP A 91 -4.58 -20.42 7.65
N ILE A 92 -4.83 -19.33 6.92
CA ILE A 92 -4.14 -18.04 7.13
C ILE A 92 -4.34 -17.57 8.57
N LYS A 93 -5.57 -17.63 9.09
CA LYS A 93 -5.85 -17.30 10.49
C LYS A 93 -5.00 -18.17 11.44
N ASN A 94 -4.92 -19.48 11.20
CA ASN A 94 -4.18 -20.39 12.05
C ASN A 94 -2.66 -20.16 11.96
N TRP A 95 -2.11 -19.86 10.78
CA TRP A 95 -0.69 -19.52 10.60
C TRP A 95 -0.31 -18.24 11.33
N TRP A 96 -1.14 -17.20 11.22
CA TRP A 96 -0.89 -15.95 11.91
C TRP A 96 -1.04 -16.09 13.43
N GLN A 97 -2.00 -16.92 13.88
CA GLN A 97 -2.12 -17.27 15.32
C GLN A 97 -0.86 -18.01 15.82
N ALA A 98 -0.37 -18.97 15.05
CA ALA A 98 0.84 -19.71 15.41
C ALA A 98 2.07 -18.78 15.52
N LEU A 99 2.22 -17.80 14.62
CA LEU A 99 3.29 -16.79 14.73
C LEU A 99 3.17 -15.97 16.02
N VAL A 100 1.96 -15.60 16.42
CA VAL A 100 1.70 -14.86 17.67
C VAL A 100 2.01 -15.72 18.88
N ASP A 101 1.58 -16.98 18.87
CA ASP A 101 1.80 -17.94 19.96
C ASP A 101 3.30 -18.26 20.13
N ASP A 102 4.02 -18.48 19.03
CA ASP A 102 5.48 -18.71 19.01
C ASP A 102 6.26 -17.51 19.56
N ALA A 103 5.76 -16.31 19.34
CA ALA A 103 6.33 -15.08 19.90
C ALA A 103 5.96 -14.87 21.39
N GLY A 104 5.08 -15.71 21.96
CA GLY A 104 4.62 -15.59 23.34
C GLY A 104 3.78 -14.34 23.62
N ARG A 105 3.13 -13.76 22.58
CA ARG A 105 2.38 -12.50 22.68
C ARG A 105 0.90 -12.77 22.98
N THR A 106 0.54 -12.66 24.26
CA THR A 106 -0.85 -12.85 24.73
C THR A 106 -1.73 -11.62 24.63
N ASP A 107 -1.16 -10.49 24.25
CA ASP A 107 -1.85 -9.22 24.07
C ASP A 107 -2.34 -9.02 22.61
N ILE A 108 -1.91 -9.84 21.66
CA ILE A 108 -2.28 -9.77 20.24
C ILE A 108 -3.46 -10.72 19.99
N SER A 109 -4.48 -10.25 19.29
CA SER A 109 -5.58 -11.11 18.81
C SER A 109 -5.44 -11.40 17.31
N VAL A 110 -5.89 -12.60 16.91
CA VAL A 110 -6.07 -13.02 15.52
C VAL A 110 -7.50 -13.49 15.35
N GLU A 111 -8.32 -12.71 14.68
CA GLU A 111 -9.76 -12.91 14.61
C GLU A 111 -10.23 -13.13 13.18
N GLU A 112 -11.29 -13.92 13.04
CA GLU A 112 -12.03 -14.06 11.79
C GLU A 112 -13.14 -13.02 11.74
N PHE A 113 -13.21 -12.27 10.65
CA PHE A 113 -14.32 -11.40 10.35
C PHE A 113 -15.26 -12.12 9.38
N ASN A 114 -16.46 -12.47 9.87
CA ASN A 114 -17.47 -13.20 9.11
C ASN A 114 -18.30 -12.27 8.25
N HIS A 115 -18.49 -12.65 6.99
CA HIS A 115 -19.28 -11.92 6.02
C HIS A 115 -20.65 -12.59 5.80
N GLY A 116 -21.70 -11.79 5.61
CA GLY A 116 -23.05 -12.31 5.39
C GLY A 116 -23.27 -12.92 4.01
N PHE A 117 -22.35 -12.75 3.07
CA PHE A 117 -22.48 -13.12 1.66
C PHE A 117 -21.57 -14.30 1.23
N THR A 118 -20.60 -14.70 2.04
CA THR A 118 -19.67 -15.80 1.76
C THR A 118 -19.27 -16.54 3.03
N ASN A 119 -18.87 -17.81 2.89
CA ASN A 119 -18.27 -18.58 3.99
C ASN A 119 -16.76 -18.34 4.12
N GLN A 120 -16.13 -17.73 3.13
CA GLN A 120 -14.74 -17.29 3.25
C GLN A 120 -14.69 -16.11 4.24
N VAL A 121 -13.81 -16.16 5.22
CA VAL A 121 -13.67 -15.13 6.24
C VAL A 121 -12.51 -14.20 5.91
N SER A 122 -12.61 -12.93 6.28
CA SER A 122 -11.42 -12.09 6.39
C SER A 122 -10.70 -12.35 7.71
N VAL A 123 -9.40 -12.15 7.74
CA VAL A 123 -8.58 -12.36 8.95
C VAL A 123 -7.98 -11.04 9.40
N ILE A 124 -8.10 -10.74 10.70
CA ILE A 124 -7.60 -9.50 11.28
C ILE A 124 -6.68 -9.83 12.46
N VAL A 125 -5.40 -9.48 12.33
CA VAL A 125 -4.46 -9.43 13.46
C VAL A 125 -4.53 -8.04 14.08
N THR A 126 -4.66 -7.96 15.40
CA THR A 126 -4.63 -6.69 16.13
C THR A 126 -3.47 -6.68 17.13
N ILE A 127 -2.49 -5.80 16.91
CA ILE A 127 -1.40 -5.49 17.84
C ILE A 127 -1.80 -4.21 18.57
N PRO A 128 -2.18 -4.27 19.85
CA PRO A 128 -2.76 -3.14 20.55
C PRO A 128 -1.75 -2.02 20.81
N GLY A 129 -2.20 -0.79 20.63
CA GLY A 129 -1.43 0.40 20.95
C GLY A 129 -1.33 0.65 22.46
N SER A 130 -0.14 0.99 22.94
CA SER A 130 0.13 1.22 24.37
C SER A 130 -0.18 2.64 24.85
N VAL A 131 -0.34 3.61 23.94
CA VAL A 131 -0.53 5.03 24.26
C VAL A 131 -1.85 5.55 23.69
N SER A 132 -2.12 5.31 22.43
CA SER A 132 -3.32 5.71 21.72
C SER A 132 -3.98 4.49 21.05
N PRO A 133 -4.58 3.56 21.83
CA PRO A 133 -5.12 2.31 21.28
C PRO A 133 -6.29 2.52 20.31
N ASP A 134 -6.98 3.65 20.37
CA ASP A 134 -8.08 3.99 19.48
C ASP A 134 -7.60 4.52 18.11
N GLU A 135 -6.33 4.88 17.97
CA GLU A 135 -5.69 5.26 16.71
C GLU A 135 -5.18 4.01 16.00
N ILE A 136 -5.71 3.73 14.81
CA ILE A 136 -5.47 2.47 14.11
C ILE A 136 -4.69 2.72 12.82
N VAL A 137 -3.66 1.92 12.59
CA VAL A 137 -2.92 1.82 11.33
C VAL A 137 -3.19 0.45 10.73
N VAL A 138 -3.58 0.40 9.46
CA VAL A 138 -3.93 -0.84 8.77
C VAL A 138 -2.96 -1.10 7.62
N ILE A 139 -2.53 -2.34 7.48
CA ILE A 139 -1.98 -2.88 6.24
C ILE A 139 -2.81 -4.09 5.84
N GLY A 140 -3.11 -4.24 4.54
CA GLY A 140 -3.99 -5.32 4.10
C GLY A 140 -3.76 -5.75 2.67
N GLY A 141 -4.30 -6.92 2.33
CA GLY A 141 -4.35 -7.49 0.99
C GLY A 141 -5.40 -8.58 0.94
N HIS A 142 -5.91 -8.90 -0.25
CA HIS A 142 -6.91 -9.95 -0.35
C HIS A 142 -6.31 -11.35 -0.34
N LEU A 143 -7.09 -12.32 0.11
CA LEU A 143 -6.66 -13.70 0.27
C LEU A 143 -7.22 -14.65 -0.80
N ASP A 144 -8.31 -14.24 -1.47
CA ASP A 144 -8.88 -15.00 -2.56
C ASP A 144 -8.08 -14.86 -3.87
N CYS A 145 -8.45 -15.58 -4.89
CA CYS A 145 -7.89 -15.49 -6.24
C CYS A 145 -8.86 -16.05 -7.27
N GLY A 146 -8.69 -15.66 -8.52
CA GLY A 146 -9.56 -16.02 -9.63
C GLY A 146 -10.71 -15.03 -9.79
N ASP A 147 -11.47 -15.16 -10.84
CA ASP A 147 -12.58 -14.29 -11.17
C ASP A 147 -13.88 -15.08 -11.46
N TYR A 148 -14.95 -14.42 -11.90
CA TYR A 148 -16.20 -15.04 -12.26
C TYR A 148 -16.08 -16.14 -13.35
N TRP A 149 -15.02 -16.09 -14.17
CA TRP A 149 -14.80 -17.00 -15.30
C TRP A 149 -13.79 -18.11 -14.98
N ILE A 150 -12.83 -17.83 -14.10
CA ILE A 150 -11.73 -18.72 -13.71
C ILE A 150 -11.81 -19.02 -12.21
N GLN A 151 -12.64 -19.99 -11.83
CA GLN A 151 -12.92 -20.30 -10.42
C GLN A 151 -12.33 -21.64 -9.97
N ASP A 152 -12.21 -22.61 -10.90
CA ASP A 152 -11.88 -23.99 -10.53
C ASP A 152 -10.38 -24.21 -10.39
N PHE A 153 -9.58 -23.46 -11.14
CA PHE A 153 -8.13 -23.50 -11.09
C PHE A 153 -7.56 -22.12 -11.44
N ALA A 154 -7.25 -21.34 -10.43
CA ALA A 154 -6.57 -20.06 -10.50
C ALA A 154 -5.56 -20.02 -9.37
N PRO A 155 -4.29 -20.35 -9.60
CA PRO A 155 -3.27 -20.47 -8.54
C PRO A 155 -3.06 -19.16 -7.77
N GLY A 156 -3.16 -18.01 -8.45
CA GLY A 156 -3.09 -16.68 -7.86
C GLY A 156 -1.80 -16.47 -7.06
N ALA A 157 -0.66 -16.84 -7.65
CA ALA A 157 0.62 -16.76 -6.96
C ALA A 157 1.07 -15.32 -6.74
N ASP A 158 0.80 -14.46 -7.73
CA ASP A 158 1.04 -13.04 -7.61
C ASP A 158 -0.22 -12.33 -7.10
N ASP A 159 -1.35 -12.64 -7.68
CA ASP A 159 -2.66 -12.08 -7.37
C ASP A 159 -3.53 -13.06 -6.53
N ASN A 160 -3.53 -12.99 -5.17
CA ASN A 160 -2.68 -12.12 -4.36
C ASN A 160 -1.99 -12.94 -3.24
N ALA A 161 -1.42 -14.13 -3.58
CA ALA A 161 -0.61 -14.85 -2.61
C ALA A 161 0.67 -14.06 -2.26
N SER A 162 1.20 -13.25 -3.20
CA SER A 162 2.36 -12.40 -2.96
C SER A 162 2.09 -11.31 -1.91
N GLY A 163 0.92 -10.67 -1.94
CA GLY A 163 0.51 -9.71 -0.92
C GLY A 163 0.30 -10.35 0.45
N ILE A 164 -0.37 -11.51 0.51
CA ILE A 164 -0.51 -12.26 1.78
C ILE A 164 0.85 -12.71 2.32
N ALA A 165 1.79 -13.11 1.46
CA ALA A 165 3.14 -13.46 1.87
C ALA A 165 3.90 -12.24 2.42
N THR A 166 3.72 -11.08 1.82
CA THR A 166 4.26 -9.79 2.29
C THR A 166 3.71 -9.44 3.67
N LEU A 167 2.39 -9.57 3.89
CA LEU A 167 1.76 -9.34 5.19
C LEU A 167 2.25 -10.32 6.24
N THR A 168 2.36 -11.61 5.89
CA THR A 168 2.81 -12.68 6.80
C THR A 168 4.25 -12.45 7.24
N GLU A 169 5.15 -12.11 6.32
CA GLU A 169 6.54 -11.82 6.67
C GLU A 169 6.67 -10.52 7.47
N THR A 170 5.85 -9.50 7.17
CA THR A 170 5.78 -8.27 7.97
C THR A 170 5.38 -8.59 9.41
N LEU A 171 4.32 -9.38 9.61
CA LEU A 171 3.90 -9.82 10.94
C LEU A 171 5.02 -10.58 11.67
N ARG A 172 5.64 -11.55 11.01
CA ARG A 172 6.73 -12.33 11.58
C ARG A 172 7.89 -11.45 12.06
N VAL A 173 8.30 -10.48 11.24
CA VAL A 173 9.40 -9.58 11.58
C VAL A 173 9.03 -8.67 12.75
N LEU A 174 7.82 -8.12 12.78
CA LEU A 174 7.34 -7.30 13.90
C LEU A 174 7.35 -8.09 15.22
N LEU A 175 6.86 -9.34 15.19
CA LEU A 175 6.85 -10.24 16.35
C LEU A 175 8.27 -10.61 16.78
N ALA A 176 9.16 -10.97 15.85
CA ALA A 176 10.55 -11.33 16.16
C ALA A 176 11.34 -10.18 16.82
N ASN A 177 10.94 -8.94 16.56
CA ASN A 177 11.54 -7.75 17.16
C ASN A 177 10.73 -7.23 18.38
N ASN A 178 9.81 -8.04 18.88
CA ASN A 178 8.98 -7.70 20.04
C ASN A 178 8.34 -6.29 19.90
N PHE A 179 7.74 -6.02 18.75
CA PHE A 179 7.15 -4.73 18.44
C PHE A 179 5.96 -4.43 19.35
N HIS A 180 6.07 -3.39 20.15
CA HIS A 180 4.99 -2.81 20.95
C HIS A 180 4.68 -1.41 20.44
N PRO A 181 3.62 -1.23 19.65
CA PRO A 181 3.28 0.07 19.09
C PRO A 181 2.70 1.02 20.12
N LYS A 182 2.79 2.33 19.84
CA LYS A 182 2.04 3.35 20.61
C LYS A 182 0.61 3.48 20.14
N LYS A 183 0.34 3.22 18.85
CA LYS A 183 -0.99 3.16 18.24
C LYS A 183 -1.29 1.74 17.80
N THR A 184 -2.55 1.36 17.73
CA THR A 184 -2.95 0.02 17.31
C THR A 184 -2.56 -0.24 15.85
N VAL A 185 -1.99 -1.41 15.58
CA VAL A 185 -1.71 -1.89 14.23
C VAL A 185 -2.62 -3.05 13.91
N GLN A 186 -3.23 -3.02 12.75
CA GLN A 186 -4.01 -4.14 12.23
C GLN A 186 -3.46 -4.62 10.90
N ILE A 187 -3.30 -5.95 10.78
CA ILE A 187 -2.89 -6.63 9.56
C ILE A 187 -4.07 -7.44 9.09
N MET A 188 -4.51 -7.22 7.85
CA MET A 188 -5.76 -7.77 7.36
C MET A 188 -5.57 -8.59 6.09
N ALA A 189 -6.18 -9.79 6.04
CA ALA A 189 -6.37 -10.56 4.81
C ALA A 189 -7.85 -10.50 4.44
N TYR A 190 -8.19 -9.84 3.34
CA TYR A 190 -9.57 -9.61 2.93
C TYR A 190 -10.11 -10.79 2.11
N ALA A 191 -11.37 -11.15 2.35
CA ALA A 191 -12.09 -12.16 1.58
C ALA A 191 -12.79 -11.54 0.37
N ALA A 192 -12.97 -12.32 -0.70
CA ALA A 192 -13.86 -12.02 -1.81
C ALA A 192 -13.61 -10.63 -2.47
N GLU A 193 -12.36 -10.28 -2.68
CA GLU A 193 -11.93 -9.09 -3.42
C GLU A 193 -12.31 -9.23 -4.89
N GLU A 194 -11.97 -10.36 -5.50
CA GLU A 194 -12.06 -10.71 -6.92
C GLU A 194 -13.48 -10.65 -7.53
N ILE A 195 -14.48 -10.50 -6.68
CA ILE A 195 -15.86 -10.34 -7.09
C ILE A 195 -16.40 -8.93 -6.84
N GLY A 196 -15.53 -7.98 -6.47
CA GLY A 196 -15.83 -6.55 -6.31
C GLY A 196 -15.57 -5.97 -4.94
N LEU A 197 -14.44 -6.28 -4.30
CA LEU A 197 -13.93 -5.72 -3.04
C LEU A 197 -14.85 -5.98 -1.82
N TYR A 198 -15.64 -7.06 -1.85
CA TYR A 198 -16.72 -7.22 -0.86
C TYR A 198 -16.23 -7.32 0.59
N GLY A 199 -15.14 -8.05 0.84
CA GLY A 199 -14.65 -8.25 2.20
C GLY A 199 -14.09 -6.98 2.83
N SER A 200 -13.27 -6.24 2.10
CA SER A 200 -12.75 -4.96 2.57
C SER A 200 -13.83 -3.89 2.70
N ALA A 201 -14.83 -3.88 1.80
CA ALA A 201 -15.94 -2.96 1.87
C ALA A 201 -16.78 -3.17 3.13
N ASP A 202 -17.10 -4.43 3.47
CA ASP A 202 -17.85 -4.80 4.68
C ASP A 202 -17.09 -4.39 5.96
N ILE A 203 -15.77 -4.61 6.00
CA ILE A 203 -14.93 -4.18 7.13
C ILE A 203 -14.88 -2.65 7.22
N ALA A 204 -14.61 -1.96 6.11
CA ALA A 204 -14.48 -0.50 6.09
C ALA A 204 -15.80 0.19 6.47
N GLU A 205 -16.95 -0.31 5.97
CA GLU A 205 -18.27 0.18 6.34
C GLU A 205 -18.55 -0.07 7.84
N THR A 206 -18.22 -1.27 8.35
CA THR A 206 -18.35 -1.59 9.77
C THR A 206 -17.51 -0.64 10.62
N TYR A 207 -16.28 -0.34 10.22
CA TYR A 207 -15.39 0.57 10.95
C TYR A 207 -15.92 2.00 10.94
N LYS A 208 -16.44 2.47 9.81
CA LYS A 208 -17.11 3.76 9.69
C LYS A 208 -18.32 3.86 10.62
N ASN A 209 -19.19 2.84 10.60
CA ASN A 209 -20.40 2.79 11.43
C ASN A 209 -20.07 2.76 12.94
N GLN A 210 -18.93 2.14 13.30
CA GLN A 210 -18.42 2.14 14.67
C GLN A 210 -17.61 3.38 15.02
N SER A 211 -17.44 4.32 14.10
CA SER A 211 -16.62 5.54 14.27
C SER A 211 -15.18 5.24 14.70
N LYS A 212 -14.60 4.17 14.18
CA LYS A 212 -13.19 3.83 14.43
C LYS A 212 -12.26 4.87 13.84
N ASN A 213 -11.21 5.22 14.57
CA ASN A 213 -10.22 6.20 14.14
C ASN A 213 -9.07 5.53 13.37
N VAL A 214 -9.32 5.19 12.08
CA VAL A 214 -8.28 4.64 11.20
C VAL A 214 -7.51 5.80 10.58
N LEU A 215 -6.23 5.92 10.94
CA LEU A 215 -5.36 7.01 10.51
C LEU A 215 -4.85 6.82 9.09
N ALA A 216 -4.50 5.56 8.75
CA ALA A 216 -3.84 5.24 7.49
C ALA A 216 -4.06 3.76 7.14
N VAL A 217 -4.23 3.48 5.86
CA VAL A 217 -4.33 2.13 5.29
C VAL A 217 -3.34 2.00 4.15
N LEU A 218 -2.53 0.95 4.14
CA LEU A 218 -1.67 0.57 3.01
C LEU A 218 -2.18 -0.74 2.43
N GLN A 219 -2.53 -0.73 1.16
CA GLN A 219 -2.87 -1.93 0.38
C GLN A 219 -1.63 -2.58 -0.18
N LEU A 220 -1.58 -3.92 -0.10
CA LEU A 220 -0.54 -4.78 -0.64
C LEU A 220 -1.19 -5.84 -1.52
N ASP A 221 -1.09 -5.63 -2.82
CA ASP A 221 -1.73 -6.43 -3.83
C ASP A 221 -0.81 -6.53 -5.03
N MET A 222 -0.48 -7.75 -5.44
CA MET A 222 0.51 -8.02 -6.47
C MET A 222 1.86 -7.38 -6.11
N THR A 223 2.72 -8.15 -5.44
CA THR A 223 3.98 -7.62 -4.90
C THR A 223 5.24 -8.28 -5.49
N ASN A 224 5.09 -9.22 -6.43
CA ASN A 224 6.23 -10.05 -6.84
C ASN A 224 6.62 -9.99 -8.32
N TYR A 225 5.81 -9.48 -9.22
CA TYR A 225 6.16 -9.37 -10.64
C TYR A 225 6.79 -8.03 -10.97
N LYS A 226 8.06 -8.02 -11.41
CA LYS A 226 8.77 -6.80 -11.80
C LYS A 226 8.57 -6.49 -13.28
N GLY A 227 7.49 -5.82 -13.63
CA GLY A 227 7.20 -5.42 -15.03
C GLY A 227 7.86 -4.12 -15.47
N SER A 228 7.98 -3.13 -14.58
CA SER A 228 8.53 -1.81 -14.89
C SER A 228 10.04 -1.69 -14.61
N SER A 229 10.64 -0.59 -15.07
CA SER A 229 12.06 -0.28 -14.81
C SER A 229 12.36 0.12 -13.37
N TYR A 230 11.35 0.58 -12.63
CA TYR A 230 11.41 0.86 -11.18
C TYR A 230 10.80 -0.30 -10.37
N ASP A 231 10.96 -0.26 -9.05
CA ASP A 231 10.63 -1.38 -8.18
C ASP A 231 9.21 -1.32 -7.61
N THR A 232 8.61 -0.15 -7.53
CA THR A 232 7.22 0.01 -7.08
C THR A 232 6.58 1.21 -7.74
N ALA A 233 5.30 1.14 -8.03
CA ALA A 233 4.47 2.25 -8.45
C ALA A 233 3.53 2.68 -7.32
N ILE A 234 3.57 3.94 -6.93
CA ILE A 234 2.57 4.52 -6.03
C ILE A 234 1.32 4.81 -6.86
N ASN A 235 0.20 4.19 -6.51
CA ASN A 235 -1.07 4.47 -7.17
C ASN A 235 -1.53 5.89 -6.81
N ASN A 236 -1.67 6.74 -7.84
CA ASN A 236 -2.06 8.13 -7.69
C ASN A 236 -3.45 8.38 -8.32
N ASP A 237 -4.41 7.53 -8.00
CA ASP A 237 -5.80 7.62 -8.44
C ASP A 237 -6.60 8.49 -7.47
N GLY A 238 -6.75 9.78 -7.79
CA GLY A 238 -7.32 10.79 -6.90
C GLY A 238 -8.63 10.45 -6.18
N PRO A 239 -9.58 9.69 -6.78
CA PRO A 239 -10.78 9.26 -6.04
C PRO A 239 -10.55 8.10 -5.08
N TYR A 240 -9.49 7.29 -5.29
CA TYR A 240 -9.29 6.01 -4.61
C TYR A 240 -8.08 5.96 -3.70
N THR A 241 -7.19 6.96 -3.75
CA THR A 241 -6.03 7.06 -2.86
C THR A 241 -5.94 8.43 -2.20
N SER A 242 -5.38 8.49 -0.99
CA SER A 242 -5.09 9.74 -0.27
C SER A 242 -3.79 10.36 -0.78
N PRO A 243 -3.82 11.57 -1.38
CA PRO A 243 -2.61 12.27 -1.79
C PRO A 243 -1.63 12.50 -0.63
N GLU A 244 -2.14 12.79 0.57
CA GLU A 244 -1.32 13.03 1.75
C GLU A 244 -0.58 11.76 2.19
N LEU A 245 -1.24 10.60 2.09
CA LEU A 245 -0.63 9.33 2.44
C LEU A 245 0.38 8.88 1.36
N ASN A 246 0.09 9.15 0.08
CA ASN A 246 1.05 8.94 -1.00
C ASN A 246 2.33 9.78 -0.81
N LEU A 247 2.21 11.03 -0.35
CA LEU A 247 3.36 11.85 -0.01
C LEU A 247 4.18 11.25 1.13
N PHE A 248 3.52 10.68 2.14
CA PHE A 248 4.23 10.00 3.22
C PHE A 248 4.96 8.74 2.75
N LEU A 249 4.39 7.97 1.82
CA LEU A 249 5.10 6.85 1.19
C LEU A 249 6.35 7.31 0.45
N ILE A 250 6.29 8.45 -0.25
CA ILE A 250 7.48 9.04 -0.88
C ILE A 250 8.52 9.41 0.18
N ASP A 251 8.09 10.04 1.28
CA ASP A 251 9.00 10.39 2.38
C ASP A 251 9.71 9.15 2.95
N LEU A 252 9.01 8.01 3.10
CA LEU A 252 9.60 6.75 3.54
C LEU A 252 10.62 6.22 2.53
N LEU A 253 10.25 6.15 1.26
CA LEU A 253 11.12 5.65 0.19
C LEU A 253 12.39 6.51 0.04
N GLU A 254 12.27 7.83 0.12
CA GLU A 254 13.41 8.74 0.06
C GLU A 254 14.29 8.65 1.31
N HIS A 255 13.69 8.40 2.48
CA HIS A 255 14.42 8.31 3.73
C HIS A 255 15.17 6.97 3.90
N TYR A 256 14.49 5.85 3.67
CA TYR A 256 15.04 4.52 3.94
C TYR A 256 15.62 3.84 2.71
N ASN A 257 15.13 4.15 1.51
CA ASN A 257 15.36 3.33 0.32
C ASN A 257 16.08 4.09 -0.83
N SER A 258 16.58 5.28 -0.58
CA SER A 258 17.26 6.08 -1.63
C SER A 258 18.70 5.67 -1.89
N SER A 259 19.33 4.88 -1.00
CA SER A 259 20.75 4.50 -1.11
C SER A 259 21.06 3.19 -0.36
N GLY A 260 22.26 2.65 -0.59
CA GLY A 260 22.76 1.44 0.09
C GLY A 260 22.08 0.15 -0.37
N ASP A 261 22.08 -0.86 0.49
CA ASP A 261 21.57 -2.21 0.19
C ASP A 261 20.03 -2.30 0.22
N HIS A 262 19.37 -1.20 0.54
CA HIS A 262 17.92 -1.12 0.67
C HIS A 262 17.26 -0.28 -0.42
N ILE A 263 17.96 0.01 -1.53
CA ILE A 263 17.41 0.82 -2.62
C ILE A 263 16.11 0.22 -3.14
N ILE A 264 15.06 1.06 -3.19
CA ILE A 264 13.79 0.81 -3.86
C ILE A 264 13.50 2.01 -4.74
N THR A 265 13.50 1.79 -6.04
CA THR A 265 13.13 2.82 -7.01
C THR A 265 11.62 2.84 -7.19
N TYR A 266 11.05 4.03 -7.32
CA TYR A 266 9.60 4.17 -7.44
C TYR A 266 9.18 5.02 -8.64
N GLY A 267 7.95 4.78 -9.08
CA GLY A 267 7.22 5.57 -10.08
C GLY A 267 5.78 5.82 -9.62
N PHE A 268 4.96 6.32 -10.54
CA PHE A 268 3.54 6.57 -10.29
C PHE A 268 2.71 5.82 -11.33
N SER A 269 1.55 5.33 -10.91
CA SER A 269 0.60 4.68 -11.81
C SER A 269 -0.84 5.02 -11.42
N LYS A 270 -1.78 4.64 -12.27
CA LYS A 270 -3.22 4.77 -12.06
C LYS A 270 -3.94 3.58 -12.64
N CYS A 271 -4.88 3.03 -11.89
CA CYS A 271 -5.83 2.06 -12.43
C CYS A 271 -6.98 2.75 -13.18
N ASN A 272 -7.34 3.96 -12.79
CA ASN A 272 -8.52 4.71 -13.25
C ASN A 272 -9.87 4.07 -12.83
N TYR A 273 -9.87 3.16 -11.88
CA TYR A 273 -11.04 2.55 -11.24
C TYR A 273 -10.67 2.02 -9.84
N ALA A 274 -11.64 1.52 -9.10
CA ALA A 274 -11.45 0.88 -7.80
C ALA A 274 -10.81 -0.51 -7.99
N CYS A 275 -9.51 -0.57 -8.24
CA CYS A 275 -8.81 -1.75 -8.71
C CYS A 275 -8.26 -2.64 -7.58
N SER A 276 -8.44 -2.27 -6.33
CA SER A 276 -8.08 -3.09 -5.17
C SER A 276 -8.70 -2.50 -3.89
N ASP A 277 -8.54 -3.19 -2.76
CA ASP A 277 -9.21 -2.94 -1.48
C ASP A 277 -8.97 -1.55 -0.87
N HIS A 278 -7.90 -0.83 -1.25
CA HIS A 278 -7.70 0.57 -0.84
C HIS A 278 -8.91 1.45 -1.18
N ALA A 279 -9.60 1.14 -2.28
CA ALA A 279 -10.76 1.90 -2.71
C ALA A 279 -11.93 1.74 -1.74
N SER A 280 -12.12 0.57 -1.14
CA SER A 280 -13.13 0.33 -0.10
C SER A 280 -12.94 1.26 1.10
N TRP A 281 -11.70 1.48 1.51
CA TRP A 281 -11.37 2.35 2.63
C TRP A 281 -11.58 3.83 2.28
N THR A 282 -11.11 4.30 1.13
CA THR A 282 -11.31 5.71 0.71
C THR A 282 -12.78 6.04 0.48
N GLN A 283 -13.56 5.13 -0.10
CA GLN A 283 -15.01 5.29 -0.27
C GLN A 283 -15.75 5.39 1.07
N ASN A 284 -15.20 4.81 2.13
CA ASN A 284 -15.71 4.94 3.49
C ASN A 284 -15.14 6.13 4.27
N GLY A 285 -14.29 6.96 3.64
CA GLY A 285 -13.76 8.21 4.21
C GLY A 285 -12.46 8.04 4.99
N PHE A 286 -11.77 6.91 4.86
CA PHE A 286 -10.46 6.68 5.46
C PHE A 286 -9.33 7.01 4.46
N ASN A 287 -8.16 7.36 4.97
CA ASN A 287 -6.97 7.58 4.15
C ASN A 287 -6.36 6.24 3.76
N ALA A 288 -6.31 5.94 2.47
CA ALA A 288 -5.68 4.73 1.95
C ALA A 288 -4.69 5.04 0.84
N SER A 289 -3.64 4.24 0.75
CA SER A 289 -2.68 4.21 -0.34
C SER A 289 -2.47 2.80 -0.84
N PHE A 290 -1.98 2.70 -2.06
CA PHE A 290 -1.68 1.44 -2.72
C PHE A 290 -0.34 1.52 -3.43
N THR A 291 0.57 0.60 -3.11
CA THR A 291 1.84 0.41 -3.80
C THR A 291 1.75 -0.82 -4.68
N MET A 292 1.94 -0.65 -5.98
CA MET A 292 1.87 -1.69 -7.01
C MET A 292 3.28 -2.18 -7.35
N GLU A 293 3.41 -3.43 -7.77
CA GLU A 293 4.68 -4.06 -8.18
C GLU A 293 5.32 -3.43 -9.42
N SER A 294 4.50 -2.78 -10.26
CA SER A 294 4.88 -2.10 -11.49
C SER A 294 3.84 -1.04 -11.85
N ALA A 295 4.01 -0.32 -12.94
CA ALA A 295 2.92 0.44 -13.54
C ALA A 295 1.76 -0.49 -13.92
N PHE A 296 0.54 0.00 -13.85
CA PHE A 296 -0.66 -0.80 -14.11
C PHE A 296 -0.63 -1.51 -15.47
N GLU A 297 -0.14 -0.83 -16.50
CA GLU A 297 0.01 -1.36 -17.85
C GLU A 297 1.14 -2.39 -18.00
N ASP A 298 2.08 -2.44 -17.04
CA ASP A 298 3.24 -3.34 -17.02
C ASP A 298 3.08 -4.46 -15.98
N SER A 299 1.95 -4.57 -15.31
CA SER A 299 1.70 -5.58 -14.27
C SER A 299 1.68 -7.00 -14.85
N ASN A 300 1.69 -8.00 -13.98
CA ASN A 300 1.75 -9.40 -14.36
C ASN A 300 0.62 -9.76 -15.35
N PRO A 301 0.93 -10.16 -16.58
CA PRO A 301 -0.07 -10.49 -17.59
C PRO A 301 -0.79 -11.82 -17.35
N ASN A 302 -0.38 -12.59 -16.35
CA ASN A 302 -0.92 -13.91 -16.03
C ASN A 302 -2.01 -13.89 -14.97
N ILE A 303 -2.28 -12.74 -14.31
CA ILE A 303 -3.33 -12.64 -13.31
C ILE A 303 -4.69 -13.07 -13.86
N HIS A 304 -5.57 -13.56 -13.01
CA HIS A 304 -6.88 -14.08 -13.37
C HIS A 304 -6.81 -15.21 -14.41
N THR A 305 -5.68 -15.94 -14.49
CA THR A 305 -5.52 -17.10 -15.37
C THR A 305 -4.90 -18.28 -14.62
N THR A 306 -4.93 -19.44 -15.27
CA THR A 306 -4.25 -20.66 -14.78
C THR A 306 -2.72 -20.55 -14.77
N ASN A 307 -2.15 -19.48 -15.33
CA ASN A 307 -0.70 -19.26 -15.47
C ASN A 307 -0.15 -18.31 -14.41
N ASP A 308 -0.97 -17.77 -13.52
CA ASP A 308 -0.47 -16.99 -12.39
C ASP A 308 0.14 -17.92 -11.35
N THR A 309 1.37 -18.33 -11.62
CA THR A 309 2.13 -19.28 -10.83
C THR A 309 3.46 -18.68 -10.37
N PHE A 310 3.98 -19.17 -9.26
CA PHE A 310 5.30 -18.78 -8.77
C PHE A 310 6.41 -19.09 -9.78
N ALA A 311 6.25 -20.18 -10.52
CA ALA A 311 7.16 -20.55 -11.61
C ALA A 311 7.15 -19.52 -12.76
N ALA A 312 6.00 -18.92 -13.09
CA ALA A 312 5.91 -17.87 -14.09
C ALA A 312 6.63 -16.57 -13.65
N MET A 313 6.77 -16.36 -12.34
CA MET A 313 7.59 -15.30 -11.74
C MET A 313 9.04 -15.73 -11.49
N GLY A 314 9.51 -16.80 -12.12
CA GLY A 314 10.91 -17.24 -12.04
C GLY A 314 11.29 -18.00 -10.76
N ASN A 315 10.34 -18.41 -9.93
CA ASN A 315 10.55 -19.00 -8.60
C ASN A 315 11.38 -18.10 -7.67
N ASP A 316 11.20 -16.78 -7.77
CA ASP A 316 11.93 -15.80 -7.00
C ASP A 316 10.96 -14.82 -6.33
N ALA A 317 11.06 -14.67 -5.01
CA ALA A 317 10.26 -13.75 -4.21
C ALA A 317 11.04 -12.48 -3.80
N SER A 318 12.17 -12.21 -4.44
CA SER A 318 13.03 -11.08 -4.06
C SER A 318 12.37 -9.72 -4.32
N HIS A 319 11.40 -9.66 -5.24
CA HIS A 319 10.66 -8.42 -5.48
C HIS A 319 9.73 -8.11 -4.30
N SER A 320 8.99 -9.09 -3.77
CA SER A 320 8.14 -8.92 -2.58
C SER A 320 8.91 -8.49 -1.32
N VAL A 321 10.22 -8.78 -1.22
CA VAL A 321 11.07 -8.28 -0.11
C VAL A 321 10.99 -6.74 0.00
N LYS A 322 10.87 -6.04 -1.12
CA LYS A 322 10.77 -4.57 -1.15
C LYS A 322 9.47 -4.09 -0.52
N PHE A 323 8.39 -4.79 -0.79
CA PHE A 323 7.07 -4.48 -0.23
C PHE A 323 6.98 -4.79 1.26
N VAL A 324 7.66 -5.85 1.73
CA VAL A 324 7.81 -6.09 3.18
C VAL A 324 8.55 -4.94 3.85
N LYS A 325 9.62 -4.40 3.25
CA LYS A 325 10.34 -3.23 3.77
C LYS A 325 9.43 -2.01 3.84
N ILE A 326 8.72 -1.68 2.76
CA ILE A 326 7.75 -0.57 2.72
C ILE A 326 6.67 -0.74 3.81
N ALA A 327 6.13 -1.94 3.96
CA ALA A 327 5.11 -2.22 4.97
C ALA A 327 5.64 -2.05 6.41
N LEU A 328 6.86 -2.51 6.69
CA LEU A 328 7.52 -2.32 7.99
C LEU A 328 7.78 -0.84 8.28
N GLU A 329 8.33 -0.11 7.32
CA GLU A 329 8.60 1.32 7.42
C GLU A 329 7.31 2.10 7.69
N PHE A 330 6.25 1.80 6.92
CA PHE A 330 4.94 2.43 7.06
C PHE A 330 4.32 2.19 8.44
N VAL A 331 4.26 0.93 8.87
CA VAL A 331 3.65 0.56 10.15
C VAL A 331 4.44 1.13 11.32
N ILE A 332 5.76 0.97 11.32
CA ILE A 332 6.60 1.39 12.45
C ILE A 332 6.61 2.91 12.58
N GLU A 333 6.68 3.64 11.47
CA GLU A 333 6.73 5.10 11.50
C GLU A 333 5.40 5.76 11.82
N ILE A 334 4.26 5.17 11.46
CA ILE A 334 2.96 5.74 11.82
C ILE A 334 2.55 5.34 13.24
N ALA A 335 2.65 4.05 13.56
CA ALA A 335 2.22 3.53 14.86
C ALA A 335 3.23 3.81 15.98
N LYS A 336 4.48 4.07 15.65
CA LYS A 336 5.61 4.28 16.56
C LYS A 336 5.89 3.09 17.46
N SER A 337 7.14 2.73 17.63
CA SER A 337 7.53 1.74 18.63
C SER A 337 7.56 2.37 20.01
N SER A 338 7.07 1.66 21.02
CA SER A 338 7.29 1.99 22.42
C SER A 338 8.58 1.37 22.95
N ASN A 339 9.25 0.52 22.16
CA ASN A 339 10.56 0.00 22.49
C ASN A 339 11.53 1.19 22.57
N LEU A 340 12.31 1.24 23.63
CA LEU A 340 13.26 2.32 23.88
C LEU A 340 14.31 2.35 22.76
N SER A 341 14.09 3.13 21.73
CA SER A 341 15.17 3.57 20.86
C SER A 341 15.78 4.83 21.47
N THR A 342 17.09 4.88 21.56
CA THR A 342 17.80 6.12 21.86
C THR A 342 17.62 7.04 20.67
N VAL A 343 16.70 8.00 20.79
CA VAL A 343 16.57 9.08 19.79
C VAL A 343 17.92 9.81 19.76
N ASP A 344 18.58 9.82 18.63
CA ASP A 344 19.74 10.69 18.43
C ASP A 344 19.24 12.13 18.40
N LEU A 345 19.35 12.79 19.57
CA LEU A 345 18.95 14.19 19.72
C LEU A 345 19.80 15.14 18.84
N ASN A 346 20.89 14.63 18.29
CA ASN A 346 21.81 15.37 17.41
C ASN A 346 21.57 15.10 15.92
N ALA A 347 20.61 14.24 15.57
CA ALA A 347 20.31 13.98 14.17
C ALA A 347 19.88 15.27 13.44
N PRO A 348 20.28 15.48 12.18
CA PRO A 348 19.84 16.60 11.38
C PRO A 348 18.32 16.64 11.25
N LYS A 349 17.71 17.79 11.49
CA LYS A 349 16.27 18.01 11.37
C LYS A 349 15.96 19.11 10.36
N LEU A 350 15.21 18.76 9.31
CA LEU A 350 14.69 19.73 8.35
C LEU A 350 13.34 20.28 8.86
N LYS A 351 13.26 21.59 9.01
CA LYS A 351 12.00 22.32 9.26
C LYS A 351 11.63 23.13 8.04
N ILE A 352 10.36 23.10 7.67
CA ILE A 352 9.81 23.91 6.58
C ILE A 352 8.55 24.67 7.02
N ALA A 353 8.28 25.78 6.37
CA ALA A 353 7.05 26.55 6.48
C ALA A 353 6.74 27.21 5.13
N VAL A 354 5.46 27.51 4.87
CA VAL A 354 5.07 28.35 3.73
C VAL A 354 4.74 29.75 4.25
N ASP A 355 5.48 30.75 3.77
CA ASP A 355 5.30 32.15 4.10
C ASP A 355 5.13 32.97 2.80
N GLN A 356 3.98 33.61 2.62
CA GLN A 356 3.63 34.44 1.44
C GLN A 356 3.93 33.76 0.09
N ARG A 357 3.63 32.47 0.01
CA ARG A 357 3.94 31.58 -1.14
C ARG A 357 5.46 31.42 -1.41
N ASP A 358 6.28 31.55 -0.39
CA ASP A 358 7.66 31.10 -0.40
C ASP A 358 7.77 29.87 0.51
N LEU A 359 8.42 28.80 0.05
CA LEU A 359 8.84 27.69 0.89
C LEU A 359 10.06 28.15 1.69
N VAL A 360 9.90 28.33 2.99
CA VAL A 360 10.98 28.65 3.92
C VAL A 360 11.45 27.36 4.55
N TYR A 361 12.77 27.12 4.57
CA TYR A 361 13.35 25.92 5.15
C TYR A 361 14.55 26.23 6.04
N ARG A 362 14.78 25.35 7.02
CA ARG A 362 15.90 25.42 7.95
C ARG A 362 16.30 24.03 8.39
N PHE A 363 17.60 23.76 8.37
CA PHE A 363 18.19 22.59 9.00
C PHE A 363 18.65 22.91 10.43
N GLU A 364 18.33 22.03 11.38
CA GLU A 364 18.83 22.05 12.75
C GLU A 364 19.75 20.83 12.94
N ASN A 365 20.79 20.96 13.76
CA ASN A 365 21.79 19.93 14.02
C ASN A 365 22.47 19.40 12.74
N PHE A 366 22.63 20.23 11.73
CA PHE A 366 23.19 19.88 10.43
C PHE A 366 24.48 20.66 10.21
N SER A 367 25.60 19.93 10.11
CA SER A 367 26.93 20.49 9.85
C SER A 367 27.40 20.27 8.42
N GLY A 368 26.64 19.53 7.62
CA GLY A 368 26.94 19.26 6.22
C GLY A 368 26.59 20.42 5.29
N GLN A 369 26.82 20.23 4.00
CA GLN A 369 26.46 21.16 2.95
C GLN A 369 25.40 20.51 2.07
N LEU A 370 24.36 21.25 1.70
CA LEU A 370 23.37 20.79 0.74
C LEU A 370 23.93 20.84 -0.68
N ASP A 371 23.70 19.78 -1.43
CA ASP A 371 24.04 19.68 -2.84
C ASP A 371 22.90 20.15 -3.74
N SER A 372 21.66 19.78 -3.39
CA SER A 372 20.51 20.19 -4.18
C SER A 372 19.22 20.22 -3.35
N VAL A 373 18.21 20.90 -3.89
CA VAL A 373 16.81 20.77 -3.51
C VAL A 373 15.95 20.61 -4.74
N VAL A 374 15.01 19.68 -4.70
CA VAL A 374 14.03 19.46 -5.77
C VAL A 374 12.63 19.47 -5.16
N ILE A 375 11.69 20.14 -5.80
CA ILE A 375 10.29 20.19 -5.40
C ILE A 375 9.46 19.47 -6.45
N PHE A 376 8.66 18.51 -5.98
CA PHE A 376 7.72 17.75 -6.77
C PHE A 376 6.28 18.07 -6.38
N SER A 377 5.36 17.99 -7.34
CA SER A 377 3.92 17.95 -7.07
C SER A 377 3.49 16.54 -6.61
N SER A 378 2.27 16.42 -6.10
CA SER A 378 1.71 15.13 -5.64
C SER A 378 1.60 14.06 -6.73
N ASP A 379 1.63 14.45 -8.02
CA ASP A 379 1.65 13.57 -9.18
C ASP A 379 3.08 13.27 -9.69
N GLY A 380 4.11 13.59 -8.89
CA GLY A 380 5.51 13.30 -9.18
C GLY A 380 6.18 14.20 -10.21
N GLN A 381 5.51 15.27 -10.69
CA GLN A 381 6.15 16.20 -11.61
C GLN A 381 7.15 17.09 -10.89
N LYS A 382 8.36 17.21 -11.44
CA LYS A 382 9.36 18.16 -10.95
C LYS A 382 8.91 19.59 -11.21
N ILE A 383 8.70 20.35 -10.16
CA ILE A 383 8.19 21.72 -10.22
C ILE A 383 9.33 22.74 -10.16
N LYS A 384 10.28 22.55 -9.25
CA LYS A 384 11.44 23.45 -9.07
C LYS A 384 12.66 22.69 -8.59
N SER A 385 13.84 23.26 -8.83
CA SER A 385 15.09 22.79 -8.22
C SER A 385 16.07 23.95 -8.04
N ALA A 386 16.97 23.80 -7.08
CA ALA A 386 18.14 24.65 -6.90
C ALA A 386 19.35 23.79 -6.54
N GLU A 387 20.51 24.17 -7.07
CA GLU A 387 21.79 23.54 -6.78
C GLU A 387 22.51 24.29 -5.65
N LYS A 388 23.16 23.54 -4.77
CA LYS A 388 23.94 24.05 -3.64
C LYS A 388 23.23 25.14 -2.84
N PRO A 389 21.99 24.89 -2.37
CA PRO A 389 21.29 25.86 -1.56
C PRO A 389 21.97 25.99 -0.18
N ASP A 390 21.84 27.13 0.47
CA ASP A 390 22.27 27.28 1.87
C ASP A 390 21.45 26.36 2.79
N ASN A 391 21.99 26.03 3.97
CA ASN A 391 21.29 25.18 4.95
C ASN A 391 20.01 25.83 5.54
N ASN A 392 19.81 27.11 5.26
CA ASN A 392 18.57 27.84 5.58
C ASN A 392 18.25 28.77 4.42
N GLY A 393 17.01 28.81 3.99
CA GLY A 393 16.68 29.63 2.82
C GLY A 393 15.18 29.71 2.52
N LYS A 394 14.93 30.31 1.35
CA LYS A 394 13.59 30.45 0.81
C LYS A 394 13.57 30.07 -0.67
N ILE A 395 12.54 29.36 -1.09
CA ILE A 395 12.28 29.01 -2.48
C ILE A 395 10.92 29.60 -2.87
N SER A 396 10.91 30.50 -3.84
CA SER A 396 9.67 31.14 -4.27
C SER A 396 8.76 30.17 -5.00
N MET A 397 7.53 30.01 -4.51
CA MET A 397 6.45 29.21 -5.09
C MET A 397 5.33 30.05 -5.71
N LYS A 398 5.55 31.34 -5.93
CA LYS A 398 4.50 32.31 -6.37
C LYS A 398 3.84 31.95 -7.70
N SER A 399 4.58 31.29 -8.60
CA SER A 399 4.07 30.85 -9.91
C SER A 399 3.52 29.42 -9.93
N VAL A 400 3.49 28.75 -8.77
CA VAL A 400 3.08 27.37 -8.65
C VAL A 400 1.63 27.30 -8.22
N PRO A 401 0.76 26.45 -8.76
CA PRO A 401 -0.62 26.28 -8.33
C PRO A 401 -0.75 25.98 -6.82
N ALA A 402 -1.92 26.21 -6.23
CA ALA A 402 -2.21 25.70 -4.89
C ALA A 402 -2.29 24.16 -4.95
N GLY A 403 -1.78 23.49 -3.91
CA GLY A 403 -1.74 22.03 -3.90
C GLY A 403 -0.73 21.46 -2.89
N ALA A 404 -0.61 20.14 -2.89
CA ALA A 404 0.37 19.41 -2.07
C ALA A 404 1.68 19.20 -2.85
N TYR A 405 2.81 19.42 -2.17
CA TYR A 405 4.16 19.35 -2.73
C TYR A 405 5.12 18.67 -1.78
N VAL A 406 6.18 18.07 -2.35
CA VAL A 406 7.32 17.54 -1.60
C VAL A 406 8.57 18.32 -1.96
N ALA A 407 9.33 18.75 -0.97
CA ALA A 407 10.67 19.27 -1.14
C ALA A 407 11.68 18.23 -0.67
N ILE A 408 12.57 17.81 -1.56
CA ILE A 408 13.65 16.85 -1.29
C ILE A 408 14.97 17.62 -1.32
N PHE A 409 15.68 17.63 -0.21
CA PHE A 409 17.01 18.21 -0.07
C PHE A 409 18.04 17.09 -0.02
N LYS A 410 19.06 17.15 -0.86
CA LYS A 410 20.17 16.21 -0.88
C LYS A 410 21.42 16.89 -0.35
N ASP A 411 22.16 16.23 0.54
CA ASP A 411 23.43 16.71 1.03
C ASP A 411 24.61 16.23 0.18
N SER A 412 25.82 16.75 0.47
CA SER A 412 27.06 16.38 -0.21
C SER A 412 27.44 14.91 -0.05
N ASP A 413 26.92 14.22 0.95
CA ASP A 413 27.17 12.81 1.23
C ASP A 413 26.14 11.90 0.53
N GLY A 414 25.18 12.51 -0.18
CA GLY A 414 24.15 11.81 -0.95
C GLY A 414 22.89 11.47 -0.14
N LYS A 415 22.81 11.86 1.13
CA LYS A 415 21.65 11.62 1.98
C LYS A 415 20.53 12.61 1.64
N ASN A 416 19.28 12.09 1.57
CA ASN A 416 18.09 12.87 1.29
C ASN A 416 17.36 13.25 2.59
N TYR A 417 16.77 14.45 2.57
CA TYR A 417 15.88 14.98 3.62
C TYR A 417 14.64 15.51 2.93
N SER A 418 13.50 14.90 3.17
CA SER A 418 12.26 15.29 2.52
C SER A 418 11.26 15.93 3.49
N LYS A 419 10.43 16.81 2.98
CA LYS A 419 9.28 17.37 3.68
C LYS A 419 8.17 17.73 2.71
N LYS A 420 6.95 17.34 3.07
CA LYS A 420 5.75 17.75 2.37
C LYS A 420 5.21 19.09 2.88
N PHE A 421 4.55 19.84 2.01
CA PHE A 421 3.90 21.09 2.37
C PHE A 421 2.68 21.36 1.48
N LEU A 422 1.75 22.14 2.04
CA LEU A 422 0.58 22.62 1.31
C LEU A 422 0.83 24.08 0.89
N LEU A 423 0.69 24.35 -0.40
CA LEU A 423 0.70 25.67 -0.96
C LEU A 423 -0.76 26.14 -1.14
N LYS A 424 -1.16 27.15 -0.37
CA LYS A 424 -2.52 27.71 -0.43
C LYS A 424 -2.64 28.83 -1.43
#